data_20423e960c20c37b0271bb53afffa93d
#
_entry.id   20423e960c20c37b0271bb53afffa93d
#
_cell.length_a   1.000
_cell.length_b   1.000
_cell.length_c   1.000
_cell.angle_alpha   90.00
_cell.angle_beta   90.00
_cell.angle_gamma   90.00
#
_symmetry.space_group_name_H-M   'P 1'
#
loop_
_entity.id
_entity.type
_entity.pdbx_description
1 polymer ?
#
loop_
_entity_poly.entity_id
_entity_poly.type
_entity_poly.pdbx_seq_one_letter_code
_entity_poly.pdbx_strand_id
1 'polypeptide(L)'
;MLSDFTQTWTPLIPTAPNNQALQAPSIDQPLLDAYSETVSQVVAQAAPAVVNIRVGNPRSPDRGQGGGSGFIITPDGFVLTNSHVVHDAQSIDVTLSDARSFPAKLVGDDPETDLAVLRIDAPNLVNVPFGNSKALRVGQIAIAIGSPYGFQQSVTAGVVSALGRSMRAQSGRLMDDILQTDAALNPGNSGGPLVNSRGEVIGVNTAIILPAQGLCFAIASNTAQLVAGWLIKDGKIRRSYLGLAGQNAPIHARLVRFHRLPDGQGVLVADVEPRGPAKLAGLRAGDLIVGFKGQPIVSIDDLHRLLVGSEIGVQSTLTVIRGTEMLDLIVTPAELPGRG
;
A
#
# COMPACT_ATOMS: atom_id res chain seq x y z
N MET A 1 47.55 -34.77 -5.66
CA MET A 1 48.27 -33.93 -4.67
C MET A 1 47.32 -32.83 -4.25
N LEU A 2 46.58 -33.08 -3.18
CA LEU A 2 45.70 -32.12 -2.50
C LEU A 2 46.40 -31.79 -1.19
N SER A 3 46.98 -30.63 -1.05
CA SER A 3 47.67 -30.18 0.16
C SER A 3 46.71 -29.29 0.99
N ASP A 4 46.56 -29.76 2.22
CA ASP A 4 45.90 -29.16 3.37
C ASP A 4 46.10 -27.66 3.54
N PHE A 5 44.98 -26.94 3.69
CA PHE A 5 44.91 -25.62 4.35
C PHE A 5 44.06 -25.74 5.61
N THR A 6 44.59 -26.29 6.67
CA THR A 6 44.09 -26.08 8.03
C THR A 6 44.83 -24.89 8.64
N GLN A 7 44.30 -23.68 8.47
CA GLN A 7 44.72 -22.55 9.29
C GLN A 7 44.01 -22.64 10.65
N THR A 8 44.75 -23.00 11.67
CA THR A 8 44.34 -22.91 13.08
C THR A 8 44.30 -21.42 13.48
N TRP A 9 43.11 -20.92 13.71
CA TRP A 9 42.90 -19.59 14.29
C TRP A 9 43.24 -19.64 15.79
N THR A 10 44.33 -19.00 16.20
CA THR A 10 44.62 -18.72 17.60
C THR A 10 44.13 -17.34 17.94
N PRO A 11 43.16 -17.14 18.87
CA PRO A 11 42.74 -15.81 19.24
C PRO A 11 43.86 -15.16 20.09
N LEU A 12 44.41 -14.05 19.59
CA LEU A 12 45.22 -13.14 20.39
C LEU A 12 44.26 -12.43 21.37
N ILE A 13 44.31 -12.78 22.64
CA ILE A 13 43.66 -12.06 23.74
C ILE A 13 44.50 -10.79 23.95
N PRO A 14 43.97 -9.60 23.64
CA PRO A 14 44.67 -8.37 24.01
C PRO A 14 44.55 -8.18 25.52
N THR A 15 45.68 -8.00 26.17
CA THR A 15 45.76 -7.49 27.55
C THR A 15 44.96 -6.17 27.63
N ALA A 16 44.02 -6.09 28.58
CA ALA A 16 43.14 -4.97 28.80
C ALA A 16 43.94 -3.66 28.87
N PRO A 17 43.59 -2.66 28.05
CA PRO A 17 44.09 -1.32 28.27
C PRO A 17 43.37 -0.71 29.46
N ASN A 18 44.15 -0.03 30.26
CA ASN A 18 43.83 0.77 31.40
C ASN A 18 42.53 1.59 31.18
N ASN A 19 41.53 1.31 31.99
CA ASN A 19 40.16 1.87 31.88
C ASN A 19 40.15 3.30 32.42
N GLN A 20 40.73 4.25 31.67
CA GLN A 20 40.33 5.64 31.76
C GLN A 20 39.16 5.81 30.78
N ALA A 21 37.96 5.72 31.32
CA ALA A 21 36.74 6.04 30.63
C ALA A 21 36.87 7.42 29.97
N LEU A 22 36.94 7.43 28.64
CA LEU A 22 36.62 8.63 27.87
C LEU A 22 35.18 8.96 28.20
N GLN A 23 35.00 9.93 29.12
CA GLN A 23 33.71 10.55 29.38
C GLN A 23 33.32 11.24 28.07
N ALA A 24 32.43 10.62 27.34
CA ALA A 24 31.75 11.26 26.20
C ALA A 24 31.09 12.56 26.69
N PRO A 25 31.11 13.65 25.91
CA PRO A 25 30.51 14.91 26.34
C PRO A 25 29.02 14.66 26.62
N SER A 26 28.60 15.05 27.81
CA SER A 26 27.29 14.78 28.43
C SER A 26 26.07 15.40 27.73
N ILE A 27 26.25 16.00 26.57
CA ILE A 27 25.18 16.71 25.83
C ILE A 27 24.42 15.77 24.87
N ASP A 28 25.05 14.75 24.30
CA ASP A 28 24.41 13.84 23.34
C ASP A 28 23.68 12.66 24.00
N GLN A 29 24.08 12.27 25.20
CA GLN A 29 23.52 11.13 25.92
C GLN A 29 22.02 11.27 26.22
N PRO A 30 21.49 12.43 26.68
CA PRO A 30 20.06 12.61 26.87
C PRO A 30 19.24 12.54 25.58
N LEU A 31 19.80 12.92 24.43
CA LEU A 31 19.12 12.86 23.12
C LEU A 31 19.08 11.44 22.59
N LEU A 32 20.16 10.68 22.71
CA LEU A 32 20.23 9.27 22.36
C LEU A 32 19.30 8.43 23.24
N ASP A 33 19.27 8.71 24.53
CA ASP A 33 18.38 8.04 25.48
C ASP A 33 16.90 8.35 25.14
N ALA A 34 16.56 9.60 24.83
CA ALA A 34 15.21 10.00 24.43
C ALA A 34 14.72 9.31 23.14
N TYR A 35 15.59 9.13 22.15
CA TYR A 35 15.27 8.40 20.94
C TYR A 35 15.02 6.91 21.23
N SER A 36 15.95 6.28 21.94
CA SER A 36 15.87 4.86 22.30
C SER A 36 14.63 4.58 23.15
N GLU A 37 14.37 5.44 24.14
CA GLU A 37 13.20 5.35 25.02
C GLU A 37 11.91 5.46 24.20
N THR A 38 11.81 6.46 23.30
CA THR A 38 10.63 6.65 22.43
C THR A 38 10.37 5.42 21.57
N VAL A 39 11.40 4.88 20.88
CA VAL A 39 11.24 3.72 20.01
C VAL A 39 10.82 2.49 20.84
N SER A 40 11.47 2.25 21.99
CA SER A 40 11.18 1.10 22.85
C SER A 40 9.76 1.15 23.42
N GLN A 41 9.30 2.34 23.87
CA GLN A 41 7.95 2.52 24.40
C GLN A 41 6.89 2.32 23.32
N VAL A 42 7.09 2.89 22.14
CA VAL A 42 6.18 2.72 21.00
C VAL A 42 6.07 1.25 20.60
N VAL A 43 7.19 0.55 20.55
CA VAL A 43 7.20 -0.89 20.23
C VAL A 43 6.45 -1.67 21.31
N ALA A 44 6.71 -1.44 22.59
CA ALA A 44 6.00 -2.11 23.68
C ALA A 44 4.48 -1.91 23.62
N GLN A 45 4.02 -0.72 23.15
CA GLN A 45 2.62 -0.37 23.02
C GLN A 45 1.98 -0.98 21.77
N ALA A 46 2.63 -0.90 20.60
CA ALA A 46 2.04 -1.25 19.31
C ALA A 46 2.26 -2.73 18.92
N ALA A 47 3.39 -3.32 19.32
CA ALA A 47 3.77 -4.67 18.96
C ALA A 47 2.77 -5.77 19.38
N PRO A 48 2.05 -5.69 20.51
CA PRO A 48 1.01 -6.67 20.84
C PRO A 48 -0.13 -6.75 19.82
N ALA A 49 -0.39 -5.68 19.08
CA ALA A 49 -1.40 -5.65 18.03
C ALA A 49 -0.89 -6.19 16.67
N VAL A 50 0.42 -6.36 16.50
CA VAL A 50 1.01 -6.83 15.24
C VAL A 50 0.98 -8.35 15.17
N VAL A 51 0.52 -8.87 14.04
CA VAL A 51 0.29 -10.29 13.83
C VAL A 51 1.09 -10.81 12.64
N ASN A 52 1.43 -12.09 12.67
CA ASN A 52 1.92 -12.84 11.53
C ASN A 52 0.74 -13.44 10.77
N ILE A 53 0.79 -13.36 9.45
CA ILE A 53 -0.20 -13.95 8.56
C ILE A 53 0.48 -15.02 7.72
N ARG A 54 -0.04 -16.23 7.75
CA ARG A 54 0.37 -17.36 6.91
C ARG A 54 -0.77 -17.73 5.99
N VAL A 55 -0.45 -17.95 4.73
CA VAL A 55 -1.42 -18.35 3.73
C VAL A 55 -1.06 -19.72 3.18
N GLY A 56 -2.06 -20.57 3.03
CA GLY A 56 -1.96 -21.90 2.44
C GLY A 56 -2.60 -21.94 1.07
N ASN A 57 -1.92 -22.62 0.13
CA ASN A 57 -2.50 -22.98 -1.15
C ASN A 57 -2.26 -24.48 -1.42
N PRO A 58 -3.26 -25.35 -1.17
CA PRO A 58 -3.15 -26.80 -1.37
C PRO A 58 -2.81 -27.22 -2.82
N ARG A 59 -3.07 -26.32 -3.80
CA ARG A 59 -2.77 -26.58 -5.22
C ARG A 59 -1.32 -26.34 -5.59
N SER A 60 -0.52 -25.81 -4.68
CA SER A 60 0.92 -25.54 -4.90
C SER A 60 1.70 -25.79 -3.63
N PRO A 61 1.74 -27.05 -3.12
CA PRO A 61 2.45 -27.36 -1.87
C PRO A 61 3.95 -27.10 -1.96
N ASP A 62 4.54 -27.10 -3.15
CA ASP A 62 5.96 -26.83 -3.41
C ASP A 62 6.32 -25.33 -3.53
N ARG A 63 5.36 -24.45 -3.73
CA ARG A 63 5.56 -23.00 -3.57
C ARG A 63 5.35 -22.69 -2.11
N GLY A 64 6.45 -22.56 -1.38
CA GLY A 64 6.51 -22.34 0.06
C GLY A 64 5.37 -21.46 0.59
N GLN A 65 4.93 -21.73 1.82
CA GLN A 65 3.89 -20.96 2.50
C GLN A 65 4.21 -19.47 2.36
N GLY A 66 3.36 -18.74 1.65
CA GLY A 66 3.43 -17.28 1.56
C GLY A 66 2.94 -16.69 2.89
N GLY A 67 3.26 -15.43 3.11
CA GLY A 67 2.78 -14.75 4.29
C GLY A 67 3.33 -13.33 4.41
N GLY A 68 2.92 -12.68 5.46
CA GLY A 68 3.31 -11.31 5.78
C GLY A 68 2.91 -10.95 7.20
N SER A 69 2.79 -9.68 7.42
CA SER A 69 2.31 -9.11 8.67
C SER A 69 0.92 -8.51 8.52
N GLY A 70 0.28 -8.28 9.64
CA GLY A 70 -0.92 -7.49 9.76
C GLY A 70 -0.97 -6.83 11.13
N PHE A 71 -2.02 -6.09 11.39
CA PHE A 71 -2.26 -5.54 12.71
C PHE A 71 -3.76 -5.45 13.02
N ILE A 72 -4.07 -5.64 14.30
CA ILE A 72 -5.43 -5.61 14.81
C ILE A 72 -5.88 -4.15 14.90
N ILE A 73 -6.98 -3.82 14.24
CA ILE A 73 -7.53 -2.46 14.18
C ILE A 73 -8.73 -2.24 15.10
N THR A 74 -9.35 -3.33 15.56
CA THR A 74 -10.51 -3.27 16.46
C THR A 74 -10.44 -4.36 17.52
N PRO A 75 -10.97 -4.14 18.74
CA PRO A 75 -10.94 -5.14 19.82
C PRO A 75 -11.77 -6.39 19.54
N ASP A 76 -12.68 -6.33 18.57
CA ASP A 76 -13.52 -7.46 18.13
C ASP A 76 -12.87 -8.30 17.02
N GLY A 77 -11.60 -8.03 16.63
CA GLY A 77 -10.77 -8.94 15.86
C GLY A 77 -10.67 -8.65 14.36
N PHE A 78 -10.95 -7.45 13.90
CA PHE A 78 -10.56 -7.04 12.54
C PHE A 78 -9.06 -6.81 12.46
N VAL A 79 -8.44 -7.39 11.43
CA VAL A 79 -7.00 -7.29 11.13
C VAL A 79 -6.85 -6.66 9.76
N LEU A 80 -6.02 -5.63 9.67
CA LEU A 80 -5.65 -5.00 8.40
C LEU A 80 -4.30 -5.55 7.92
N THR A 81 -4.20 -5.79 6.62
CA THR A 81 -2.98 -6.26 5.94
C THR A 81 -2.96 -5.79 4.49
N ASN A 82 -1.95 -6.19 3.72
CA ASN A 82 -1.96 -5.97 2.27
C ASN A 82 -2.75 -7.04 1.53
N SER A 83 -3.35 -6.64 0.40
CA SER A 83 -4.02 -7.54 -0.53
C SER A 83 -3.08 -8.63 -1.02
N HIS A 84 -1.87 -8.27 -1.50
CA HIS A 84 -0.90 -9.24 -2.03
C HIS A 84 -0.45 -10.32 -1.02
N VAL A 85 -0.68 -10.11 0.28
CA VAL A 85 -0.39 -11.12 1.33
C VAL A 85 -1.43 -12.23 1.33
N VAL A 86 -2.69 -11.91 1.05
CA VAL A 86 -3.85 -12.82 1.23
C VAL A 86 -4.63 -13.12 -0.05
N HIS A 87 -4.31 -12.43 -1.15
CA HIS A 87 -5.00 -12.61 -2.43
C HIS A 87 -4.88 -14.05 -2.93
N ASP A 88 -5.99 -14.64 -3.37
CA ASP A 88 -6.10 -16.03 -3.81
C ASP A 88 -5.75 -17.10 -2.74
N ALA A 89 -5.62 -16.71 -1.47
CA ALA A 89 -5.38 -17.66 -0.39
C ALA A 89 -6.61 -18.55 -0.13
N GLN A 90 -6.40 -19.86 -0.01
CA GLN A 90 -7.46 -20.81 0.32
C GLN A 90 -7.62 -21.01 1.83
N SER A 91 -6.55 -20.80 2.58
CA SER A 91 -6.56 -20.77 4.04
C SER A 91 -5.69 -19.64 4.54
N ILE A 92 -6.11 -19.01 5.61
CA ILE A 92 -5.38 -17.91 6.25
C ILE A 92 -5.34 -18.20 7.74
N ASP A 93 -4.13 -18.24 8.28
CA ASP A 93 -3.89 -18.36 9.71
C ASP A 93 -3.20 -17.09 10.23
N VAL A 94 -3.70 -16.57 11.35
CA VAL A 94 -3.16 -15.40 12.03
C VAL A 94 -2.57 -15.84 13.36
N THR A 95 -1.27 -15.55 13.55
CA THR A 95 -0.56 -15.80 14.81
C THR A 95 -0.32 -14.48 15.52
N LEU A 96 -0.80 -14.39 16.77
CA LEU A 96 -0.64 -13.23 17.64
C LEU A 96 0.79 -13.15 18.21
N SER A 97 1.14 -12.02 18.81
CA SER A 97 2.44 -11.80 19.45
C SER A 97 2.72 -12.73 20.63
N ASP A 98 1.69 -13.31 21.26
CA ASP A 98 1.79 -14.29 22.34
C ASP A 98 1.79 -15.76 21.83
N ALA A 99 2.03 -15.96 20.53
CA ALA A 99 2.08 -17.24 19.84
C ALA A 99 0.75 -18.00 19.71
N ARG A 100 -0.38 -17.44 20.15
CA ARG A 100 -1.71 -18.01 19.83
C ARG A 100 -2.00 -17.88 18.34
N SER A 101 -2.49 -18.95 17.72
CA SER A 101 -2.84 -18.99 16.29
C SER A 101 -4.33 -19.22 16.11
N PHE A 102 -4.92 -18.48 15.18
CA PHE A 102 -6.34 -18.56 14.88
C PHE A 102 -6.58 -18.59 13.37
N PRO A 103 -7.55 -19.41 12.89
CA PRO A 103 -7.97 -19.29 11.51
C PRO A 103 -8.64 -17.94 11.28
N ALA A 104 -8.33 -17.30 10.16
CA ALA A 104 -8.88 -16.01 9.80
C ALA A 104 -9.82 -16.14 8.61
N LYS A 105 -10.88 -15.31 8.60
CA LYS A 105 -11.79 -15.16 7.48
C LYS A 105 -11.44 -13.90 6.72
N LEU A 106 -11.34 -13.97 5.40
CA LEU A 106 -11.25 -12.81 4.55
C LEU A 106 -12.59 -12.07 4.56
N VAL A 107 -12.57 -10.83 5.04
CA VAL A 107 -13.76 -9.94 5.07
C VAL A 107 -13.88 -9.20 3.75
N GLY A 108 -12.76 -8.71 3.23
CA GLY A 108 -12.69 -8.05 1.94
C GLY A 108 -11.25 -7.83 1.50
N ASP A 109 -11.06 -7.78 0.20
CA ASP A 109 -9.77 -7.66 -0.47
C ASP A 109 -9.87 -6.63 -1.60
N ASP A 110 -8.89 -5.74 -1.68
CA ASP A 110 -8.80 -4.73 -2.72
C ASP A 110 -7.40 -4.63 -3.32
N PRO A 111 -7.13 -5.36 -4.40
CA PRO A 111 -5.84 -5.32 -5.08
C PRO A 111 -5.46 -3.94 -5.66
N GLU A 112 -6.44 -3.07 -5.88
CA GLU A 112 -6.21 -1.73 -6.45
C GLU A 112 -5.59 -0.75 -5.44
N THR A 113 -5.84 -0.96 -4.14
CA THR A 113 -5.20 -0.20 -3.05
C THR A 113 -4.20 -1.03 -2.27
N ASP A 114 -4.02 -2.30 -2.64
CA ASP A 114 -3.18 -3.26 -1.94
C ASP A 114 -3.53 -3.41 -0.45
N LEU A 115 -4.82 -3.41 -0.11
CA LEU A 115 -5.31 -3.57 1.25
C LEU A 115 -6.33 -4.70 1.35
N ALA A 116 -6.28 -5.43 2.47
CA ALA A 116 -7.26 -6.47 2.80
C ALA A 116 -7.59 -6.44 4.29
N VAL A 117 -8.82 -6.82 4.61
CA VAL A 117 -9.31 -6.97 5.98
C VAL A 117 -9.64 -8.42 6.25
N LEU A 118 -9.09 -8.93 7.35
CA LEU A 118 -9.37 -10.25 7.89
C LEU A 118 -10.18 -10.13 9.18
N ARG A 119 -10.81 -11.22 9.58
CA ARG A 119 -11.48 -11.35 10.87
C ARG A 119 -10.99 -12.60 11.59
N ILE A 120 -10.55 -12.44 12.82
CA ILE A 120 -10.23 -13.53 13.76
C ILE A 120 -11.22 -13.52 14.92
N ASP A 121 -11.49 -14.69 15.48
CA ASP A 121 -12.28 -14.84 16.71
C ASP A 121 -11.32 -15.25 17.84
N ALA A 122 -10.85 -14.25 18.58
CA ALA A 122 -9.86 -14.44 19.64
C ALA A 122 -10.17 -13.52 20.84
N PRO A 123 -10.02 -14.01 22.06
CA PRO A 123 -10.24 -13.20 23.27
C PRO A 123 -9.02 -12.31 23.56
N ASN A 124 -9.27 -11.22 24.30
CA ASN A 124 -8.24 -10.32 24.84
C ASN A 124 -7.29 -9.76 23.77
N LEU A 125 -7.86 -9.24 22.70
CA LEU A 125 -7.12 -8.62 21.61
C LEU A 125 -6.69 -7.20 21.97
N VAL A 126 -5.45 -6.88 21.66
CA VAL A 126 -4.92 -5.51 21.69
C VAL A 126 -5.00 -4.94 20.28
N ASN A 127 -5.55 -3.75 20.12
CA ASN A 127 -5.59 -3.05 18.86
C ASN A 127 -4.73 -1.78 18.91
N VAL A 128 -4.25 -1.33 17.75
CA VAL A 128 -3.46 -0.10 17.61
C VAL A 128 -4.32 1.01 17.01
N PRO A 129 -4.24 2.26 17.55
CA PRO A 129 -5.03 3.38 17.04
C PRO A 129 -4.45 3.92 15.71
N PHE A 130 -5.33 4.44 14.85
CA PHE A 130 -4.93 5.19 13.67
C PHE A 130 -4.55 6.62 14.02
N GLY A 131 -3.42 7.08 13.47
CA GLY A 131 -3.03 8.48 13.43
C GLY A 131 -3.52 9.16 12.15
N ASN A 132 -3.38 10.49 12.10
CA ASN A 132 -3.78 11.29 10.94
C ASN A 132 -2.59 11.50 10.00
N SER A 133 -2.55 10.77 8.89
CA SER A 133 -1.48 10.89 7.87
C SER A 133 -1.44 12.26 7.19
N LYS A 134 -2.54 13.02 7.13
CA LYS A 134 -2.57 14.37 6.57
C LYS A 134 -1.87 15.42 7.43
N ALA A 135 -1.66 15.12 8.73
CA ALA A 135 -0.96 15.99 9.66
C ALA A 135 0.55 15.70 9.75
N LEU A 136 1.04 14.72 8.98
CA LEU A 136 2.45 14.34 8.97
C LEU A 136 3.33 15.43 8.35
N ARG A 137 4.58 15.45 8.81
CA ARG A 137 5.65 16.29 8.26
C ARG A 137 6.85 15.40 7.95
N VAL A 138 7.54 15.71 6.87
CA VAL A 138 8.83 15.10 6.54
C VAL A 138 9.80 15.30 7.70
N GLY A 139 10.58 14.26 8.02
CA GLY A 139 11.51 14.23 9.16
C GLY A 139 10.91 13.72 10.47
N GLN A 140 9.59 13.47 10.56
CA GLN A 140 9.00 12.84 11.76
C GLN A 140 9.43 11.37 11.85
N ILE A 141 9.62 10.88 13.08
CA ILE A 141 9.94 9.46 13.35
C ILE A 141 8.85 8.55 12.77
N ALA A 142 9.29 7.52 12.09
CA ALA A 142 8.49 6.45 11.54
C ALA A 142 9.08 5.11 11.96
N ILE A 143 8.29 4.25 12.59
CA ILE A 143 8.71 2.95 13.12
C ILE A 143 7.88 1.89 12.40
N ALA A 144 8.54 1.05 11.61
CA ALA A 144 7.91 -0.08 10.95
C ALA A 144 7.99 -1.32 11.84
N ILE A 145 6.86 -1.97 12.06
CA ILE A 145 6.76 -3.17 12.87
C ILE A 145 6.17 -4.29 12.01
N GLY A 146 6.83 -5.45 12.02
CA GLY A 146 6.36 -6.66 11.36
C GLY A 146 6.53 -7.89 12.22
N SER A 147 5.93 -9.00 11.79
CA SER A 147 6.05 -10.31 12.43
C SER A 147 6.32 -11.40 11.37
N PRO A 148 7.47 -11.37 10.69
CA PRO A 148 7.73 -12.20 9.51
C PRO A 148 7.72 -13.70 9.78
N TYR A 149 8.06 -14.13 11.00
CA TYR A 149 8.20 -15.55 11.36
C TYR A 149 7.25 -16.01 12.47
N GLY A 150 6.37 -15.14 12.96
CA GLY A 150 5.37 -15.47 13.98
C GLY A 150 5.87 -15.61 15.42
N PHE A 151 7.18 -15.54 15.66
CA PHE A 151 7.79 -15.70 17.00
C PHE A 151 8.53 -14.45 17.47
N GLN A 152 8.99 -13.64 16.54
CA GLN A 152 9.77 -12.43 16.83
C GLN A 152 9.29 -11.30 15.94
N GLN A 153 9.05 -10.17 16.56
CA GLN A 153 8.75 -8.94 15.85
C GLN A 153 10.03 -8.38 15.25
N SER A 154 9.92 -7.89 14.03
CA SER A 154 10.97 -7.12 13.35
C SER A 154 10.62 -5.66 13.46
N VAL A 155 11.51 -4.87 14.05
CA VAL A 155 11.34 -3.43 14.24
C VAL A 155 12.44 -2.70 13.50
N THR A 156 12.05 -1.73 12.70
CA THR A 156 12.97 -0.80 12.07
C THR A 156 12.47 0.62 12.27
N ALA A 157 13.37 1.55 12.53
CA ALA A 157 13.05 2.95 12.74
C ALA A 157 13.79 3.84 11.75
N GLY A 158 13.12 4.87 11.32
CA GLY A 158 13.60 5.89 10.42
C GLY A 158 12.73 7.12 10.51
N VAL A 159 12.57 7.83 9.40
CA VAL A 159 11.75 9.04 9.30
C VAL A 159 10.77 8.96 8.14
N VAL A 160 9.75 9.78 8.17
CA VAL A 160 8.93 10.09 7.00
C VAL A 160 9.81 10.88 6.03
N SER A 161 10.24 10.24 4.94
CA SER A 161 11.16 10.84 3.96
C SER A 161 10.44 11.71 2.93
N ALA A 162 9.20 11.33 2.55
CA ALA A 162 8.34 12.12 1.67
C ALA A 162 6.87 11.76 1.86
N LEU A 163 5.99 12.66 1.42
CA LEU A 163 4.54 12.55 1.46
C LEU A 163 3.95 12.67 0.05
N GLY A 164 2.72 12.15 -0.14
CA GLY A 164 1.99 12.31 -1.39
C GLY A 164 2.66 11.66 -2.60
N ARG A 165 3.41 10.56 -2.39
CA ARG A 165 3.94 9.77 -3.49
C ARG A 165 2.83 8.95 -4.13
N SER A 166 3.06 8.55 -5.37
CA SER A 166 2.19 7.62 -6.09
C SER A 166 3.00 6.41 -6.54
N MET A 167 2.37 5.23 -6.53
CA MET A 167 2.98 4.00 -7.03
C MET A 167 1.95 3.14 -7.75
N ARG A 168 2.40 2.20 -8.58
CA ARG A 168 1.50 1.26 -9.28
C ARG A 168 1.20 0.06 -8.41
N ALA A 169 -0.09 -0.24 -8.24
CA ALA A 169 -0.56 -1.52 -7.72
C ALA A 169 -0.21 -2.66 -8.70
N GLN A 170 -0.28 -3.90 -8.25
CA GLN A 170 -0.09 -5.06 -9.14
C GLN A 170 -1.11 -5.09 -10.29
N SER A 171 -2.28 -4.54 -10.09
CA SER A 171 -3.31 -4.35 -11.13
C SER A 171 -2.92 -3.34 -12.22
N GLY A 172 -1.84 -2.57 -12.02
CA GLY A 172 -1.41 -1.46 -12.88
C GLY A 172 -2.06 -0.11 -12.57
N ARG A 173 -3.06 -0.07 -11.69
CA ARG A 173 -3.70 1.18 -11.25
C ARG A 173 -2.74 2.01 -10.39
N LEU A 174 -2.81 3.32 -10.51
CA LEU A 174 -2.06 4.23 -9.67
C LEU A 174 -2.68 4.28 -8.26
N MET A 175 -1.88 4.04 -7.26
CA MET A 175 -2.19 4.29 -5.85
C MET A 175 -1.60 5.64 -5.48
N ASP A 176 -2.43 6.56 -5.03
CA ASP A 176 -2.02 7.87 -4.52
C ASP A 176 -1.89 7.85 -2.99
N ASP A 177 -1.39 8.94 -2.43
CA ASP A 177 -1.26 9.14 -0.97
C ASP A 177 -0.37 8.08 -0.30
N ILE A 178 0.77 7.83 -0.94
CA ILE A 178 1.80 6.91 -0.45
C ILE A 178 2.84 7.69 0.35
N LEU A 179 3.18 7.17 1.53
CA LEU A 179 4.28 7.65 2.37
C LEU A 179 5.58 6.99 1.92
N GLN A 180 6.65 7.77 1.86
CA GLN A 180 8.00 7.25 1.71
C GLN A 180 8.72 7.34 3.06
N THR A 181 9.46 6.29 3.43
CA THR A 181 10.27 6.21 4.64
C THR A 181 11.61 5.53 4.34
N ASP A 182 12.61 5.81 5.14
CA ASP A 182 13.89 5.10 5.17
C ASP A 182 13.95 4.03 6.28
N ALA A 183 12.89 3.89 7.08
CA ALA A 183 12.71 2.72 7.95
C ALA A 183 12.75 1.45 7.08
N ALA A 184 13.76 0.60 7.30
CA ALA A 184 14.01 -0.54 6.43
C ALA A 184 12.84 -1.53 6.46
N LEU A 185 12.25 -1.80 5.29
CA LEU A 185 11.24 -2.85 5.13
C LEU A 185 11.91 -4.11 4.59
N ASN A 186 11.77 -5.19 5.33
CA ASN A 186 12.26 -6.52 4.93
C ASN A 186 11.07 -7.40 4.50
N PRO A 187 11.31 -8.46 3.72
CA PRO A 187 10.28 -9.45 3.42
C PRO A 187 9.59 -9.94 4.70
N GLY A 188 8.25 -9.91 4.71
CA GLY A 188 7.44 -10.23 5.87
C GLY A 188 6.97 -9.04 6.70
N ASN A 189 7.51 -7.83 6.51
CA ASN A 189 6.98 -6.61 7.13
C ASN A 189 5.77 -6.04 6.36
N SER A 190 5.54 -6.46 5.11
CA SER A 190 4.38 -6.07 4.31
C SER A 190 3.08 -6.39 5.05
N GLY A 191 2.16 -5.44 5.06
CA GLY A 191 0.89 -5.50 5.79
C GLY A 191 0.99 -5.08 7.27
N GLY A 192 2.19 -5.00 7.85
CA GLY A 192 2.42 -4.48 9.19
C GLY A 192 2.26 -2.95 9.26
N PRO A 193 2.09 -2.39 10.47
CA PRO A 193 1.92 -0.96 10.65
C PRO A 193 3.24 -0.19 10.54
N LEU A 194 3.18 1.02 9.98
CA LEU A 194 4.13 2.08 10.18
C LEU A 194 3.54 3.02 11.24
N VAL A 195 4.22 3.20 12.36
CA VAL A 195 3.70 4.00 13.48
C VAL A 195 4.56 5.24 13.75
N ASN A 196 3.95 6.27 14.34
CA ASN A 196 4.66 7.48 14.78
C ASN A 196 5.20 7.32 16.22
N SER A 197 5.83 8.39 16.75
CA SER A 197 6.37 8.43 18.13
C SER A 197 5.31 8.34 19.23
N ARG A 198 4.02 8.33 18.92
CA ARG A 198 2.91 8.12 19.86
C ARG A 198 2.31 6.72 19.79
N GLY A 199 2.87 5.82 18.96
CA GLY A 199 2.32 4.49 18.73
C GLY A 199 1.05 4.47 17.86
N GLU A 200 0.73 5.57 17.16
CA GLU A 200 -0.40 5.65 16.24
C GLU A 200 0.02 5.22 14.82
N VAL A 201 -0.81 4.44 14.15
CA VAL A 201 -0.56 4.00 12.77
C VAL A 201 -0.64 5.18 11.81
N ILE A 202 0.46 5.48 11.13
CA ILE A 202 0.54 6.50 10.09
C ILE A 202 0.50 5.90 8.68
N GLY A 203 0.73 4.60 8.55
CA GLY A 203 0.64 3.89 7.27
C GLY A 203 0.66 2.38 7.42
N VAL A 204 0.42 1.68 6.31
CA VAL A 204 0.54 0.22 6.15
C VAL A 204 1.73 -0.06 5.25
N ASN A 205 2.73 -0.77 5.77
CA ASN A 205 3.95 -1.12 5.01
C ASN A 205 3.58 -1.96 3.79
N THR A 206 4.03 -1.61 2.59
CA THR A 206 3.63 -2.34 1.38
C THR A 206 4.79 -2.75 0.49
N ALA A 207 5.65 -1.86 0.06
CA ALA A 207 6.61 -2.15 -0.97
C ALA A 207 8.01 -1.57 -0.71
N ILE A 208 8.98 -2.21 -1.37
CA ILE A 208 10.37 -1.76 -1.46
C ILE A 208 10.71 -1.64 -2.93
N ILE A 209 11.37 -0.55 -3.35
CA ILE A 209 11.96 -0.48 -4.68
C ILE A 209 13.34 -1.13 -4.65
N LEU A 210 13.44 -2.33 -5.19
CA LEU A 210 14.73 -2.99 -5.42
C LEU A 210 15.29 -2.52 -6.79
N PRO A 211 16.61 -2.17 -6.88
CA PRO A 211 17.67 -2.33 -5.89
C PRO A 211 17.96 -1.10 -5.01
N ALA A 212 17.07 -0.12 -4.92
CA ALA A 212 17.31 1.12 -4.17
C ALA A 212 17.15 0.91 -2.66
N GLN A 213 18.22 1.09 -1.90
CA GLN A 213 18.19 1.05 -0.44
C GLN A 213 17.57 2.33 0.13
N GLY A 214 16.79 2.21 1.21
CA GLY A 214 16.16 3.37 1.88
C GLY A 214 14.94 3.97 1.17
N LEU A 215 14.43 3.30 0.12
CA LEU A 215 13.17 3.67 -0.54
C LEU A 215 12.08 2.66 -0.19
N CYS A 216 11.48 2.85 0.95
CA CYS A 216 10.39 2.06 1.46
C CYS A 216 9.08 2.86 1.40
N PHE A 217 7.96 2.17 1.20
CA PHE A 217 6.67 2.79 0.97
C PHE A 217 5.60 2.19 1.88
N ALA A 218 4.69 3.06 2.31
CA ALA A 218 3.53 2.67 3.10
C ALA A 218 2.27 3.39 2.59
N ILE A 219 1.15 2.69 2.58
CA ILE A 219 -0.15 3.27 2.26
C ILE A 219 -0.57 4.15 3.44
N ALA A 220 -0.89 5.40 3.20
CA ALA A 220 -1.20 6.37 4.25
C ALA A 220 -2.41 5.95 5.11
N SER A 221 -2.35 6.22 6.43
CA SER A 221 -3.34 5.74 7.38
C SER A 221 -4.76 6.22 7.11
N ASN A 222 -4.94 7.46 6.63
CA ASN A 222 -6.28 7.97 6.31
C ASN A 222 -6.91 7.18 5.15
N THR A 223 -6.13 6.85 4.13
CA THR A 223 -6.55 5.98 3.03
C THR A 223 -6.82 4.57 3.54
N ALA A 224 -5.93 4.01 4.36
CA ALA A 224 -6.08 2.67 4.92
C ALA A 224 -7.34 2.54 5.80
N GLN A 225 -7.64 3.54 6.62
CA GLN A 225 -8.84 3.57 7.47
C GLN A 225 -10.12 3.65 6.64
N LEU A 226 -10.15 4.48 5.59
CA LEU A 226 -11.30 4.61 4.69
C LEU A 226 -11.58 3.30 3.95
N VAL A 227 -10.55 2.70 3.38
CA VAL A 227 -10.62 1.41 2.66
C VAL A 227 -11.06 0.30 3.60
N ALA A 228 -10.46 0.19 4.79
CA ALA A 228 -10.86 -0.81 5.79
C ALA A 228 -12.34 -0.67 6.17
N GLY A 229 -12.84 0.56 6.34
CA GLY A 229 -14.25 0.81 6.59
C GLY A 229 -15.19 0.31 5.48
N TRP A 230 -14.83 0.50 4.22
CA TRP A 230 -15.59 -0.03 3.09
C TRP A 230 -15.53 -1.56 3.01
N LEU A 231 -14.35 -2.14 3.20
CA LEU A 231 -14.18 -3.60 3.18
C LEU A 231 -14.96 -4.28 4.32
N ILE A 232 -14.99 -3.68 5.51
CA ILE A 232 -15.77 -4.20 6.65
C ILE A 232 -17.26 -4.11 6.36
N LYS A 233 -17.73 -2.99 5.78
CA LYS A 233 -19.15 -2.75 5.54
C LYS A 233 -19.70 -3.56 4.37
N ASP A 234 -18.98 -3.55 3.23
CA ASP A 234 -19.51 -4.02 1.95
C ASP A 234 -18.76 -5.23 1.39
N GLY A 235 -17.66 -5.67 2.04
CA GLY A 235 -16.80 -6.77 1.60
C GLY A 235 -15.92 -6.42 0.39
N LYS A 236 -16.16 -5.28 -0.25
CA LYS A 236 -15.45 -4.84 -1.46
C LYS A 236 -15.53 -3.32 -1.60
N ILE A 237 -14.61 -2.77 -2.40
CA ILE A 237 -14.71 -1.38 -2.83
C ILE A 237 -15.46 -1.33 -4.15
N ARG A 238 -16.60 -0.61 -4.15
CA ARG A 238 -17.35 -0.40 -5.38
C ARG A 238 -16.65 0.68 -6.22
N ARG A 239 -16.33 0.33 -7.45
CA ARG A 239 -15.76 1.25 -8.45
C ARG A 239 -16.63 1.24 -9.69
N SER A 240 -16.72 2.38 -10.34
CA SER A 240 -17.35 2.47 -11.65
C SER A 240 -16.32 2.24 -12.75
N TYR A 241 -16.79 1.76 -13.88
CA TYR A 241 -15.98 1.58 -15.07
C TYR A 241 -16.74 1.96 -16.35
N LEU A 242 -15.99 2.18 -17.42
CA LEU A 242 -16.53 2.55 -18.73
C LEU A 242 -16.47 1.41 -19.73
N GLY A 243 -15.66 0.39 -19.51
CA GLY A 243 -15.47 -0.71 -20.46
C GLY A 243 -14.65 -0.28 -21.68
N LEU A 244 -13.47 0.27 -21.44
CA LEU A 244 -12.51 0.65 -22.48
C LEU A 244 -11.08 0.25 -22.08
N ALA A 245 -10.24 0.01 -23.07
CA ALA A 245 -8.80 0.00 -22.95
C ALA A 245 -8.24 1.30 -23.56
N GLY A 246 -7.31 1.94 -22.85
CA GLY A 246 -6.72 3.19 -23.30
C GLY A 246 -5.28 3.34 -22.86
N GLN A 247 -4.60 4.30 -23.47
CA GLN A 247 -3.23 4.68 -23.10
C GLN A 247 -3.06 6.18 -23.17
N ASN A 248 -2.16 6.72 -22.34
CA ASN A 248 -1.81 8.13 -22.41
C ASN A 248 -1.21 8.46 -23.77
N ALA A 249 -1.65 9.53 -24.40
CA ALA A 249 -1.17 9.94 -25.71
C ALA A 249 -1.09 11.46 -25.83
N PRO A 250 -0.06 11.97 -26.54
CA PRO A 250 0.04 13.41 -26.83
C PRO A 250 -1.02 13.83 -27.84
N ILE A 251 -1.56 15.03 -27.64
CA ILE A 251 -2.51 15.66 -28.53
C ILE A 251 -1.74 16.56 -29.50
N HIS A 252 -2.07 16.49 -30.78
CA HIS A 252 -1.42 17.36 -31.76
C HIS A 252 -1.64 18.85 -31.42
N ALA A 253 -0.58 19.64 -31.41
CA ALA A 253 -0.58 21.05 -30.98
C ALA A 253 -1.64 21.94 -31.67
N ARG A 254 -2.03 21.60 -32.94
CA ARG A 254 -3.13 22.29 -33.63
C ARG A 254 -4.47 22.06 -32.97
N LEU A 255 -4.76 20.82 -32.53
CA LEU A 255 -6.02 20.46 -31.84
C LEU A 255 -6.06 21.10 -30.46
N VAL A 256 -4.94 21.08 -29.72
CA VAL A 256 -4.83 21.75 -28.41
C VAL A 256 -5.23 23.22 -28.53
N ARG A 257 -4.64 23.94 -29.50
CA ARG A 257 -4.95 25.37 -29.73
C ARG A 257 -6.37 25.59 -30.23
N PHE A 258 -6.83 24.78 -31.18
CA PHE A 258 -8.15 24.90 -31.77
C PHE A 258 -9.28 24.71 -30.75
N HIS A 259 -9.15 23.65 -29.91
CA HIS A 259 -10.14 23.33 -28.87
C HIS A 259 -9.83 24.00 -27.52
N ARG A 260 -8.78 24.81 -27.43
CA ARG A 260 -8.34 25.49 -26.20
C ARG A 260 -8.20 24.56 -25.01
N LEU A 261 -7.59 23.40 -25.26
CA LEU A 261 -7.38 22.41 -24.22
C LEU A 261 -6.33 22.92 -23.21
N PRO A 262 -6.51 22.61 -21.90
CA PRO A 262 -5.58 23.06 -20.86
C PRO A 262 -4.22 22.36 -20.93
N ASP A 263 -4.15 21.19 -21.55
CA ASP A 263 -2.96 20.36 -21.65
C ASP A 263 -2.84 19.72 -23.04
N GLY A 264 -1.63 19.28 -23.38
CA GLY A 264 -1.30 18.58 -24.63
C GLY A 264 -1.35 17.06 -24.52
N GLN A 265 -1.99 16.51 -23.50
CA GLN A 265 -2.12 15.06 -23.25
C GLN A 265 -3.59 14.68 -23.13
N GLY A 266 -3.89 13.40 -23.38
CA GLY A 266 -5.19 12.78 -23.20
C GLY A 266 -5.11 11.28 -23.19
N VAL A 267 -6.24 10.59 -23.17
CA VAL A 267 -6.31 9.12 -23.20
C VAL A 267 -6.79 8.65 -24.57
N LEU A 268 -5.90 8.06 -25.35
CA LEU A 268 -6.24 7.41 -26.61
C LEU A 268 -6.94 6.09 -26.34
N VAL A 269 -8.15 5.95 -26.86
CA VAL A 269 -8.94 4.72 -26.76
C VAL A 269 -8.37 3.69 -27.73
N ALA A 270 -7.80 2.61 -27.18
CA ALA A 270 -7.26 1.49 -27.97
C ALA A 270 -8.36 0.49 -28.34
N ASP A 271 -9.27 0.19 -27.41
CA ASP A 271 -10.38 -0.73 -27.61
C ASP A 271 -11.57 -0.35 -26.72
N VAL A 272 -12.78 -0.80 -27.11
CA VAL A 272 -14.02 -0.57 -26.39
C VAL A 272 -14.79 -1.86 -26.25
N GLU A 273 -15.10 -2.25 -25.04
CA GLU A 273 -15.81 -3.48 -24.70
C GLU A 273 -17.20 -3.51 -25.37
N PRO A 274 -17.57 -4.57 -26.11
CA PRO A 274 -18.76 -4.59 -26.98
C PRO A 274 -20.08 -4.29 -26.27
N ARG A 275 -20.20 -4.62 -24.98
CA ARG A 275 -21.39 -4.36 -24.15
C ARG A 275 -21.14 -3.36 -23.02
N GLY A 276 -19.97 -2.72 -23.02
CA GLY A 276 -19.57 -1.78 -22.00
C GLY A 276 -20.29 -0.42 -22.12
N PRO A 277 -20.34 0.35 -21.02
CA PRO A 277 -20.95 1.70 -20.98
C PRO A 277 -20.42 2.66 -22.06
N ALA A 278 -19.11 2.63 -22.32
CA ALA A 278 -18.48 3.48 -23.33
C ALA A 278 -18.97 3.16 -24.74
N LYS A 279 -19.18 1.88 -25.07
CA LYS A 279 -19.71 1.45 -26.37
C LYS A 279 -21.14 1.94 -26.56
N LEU A 280 -21.96 1.82 -25.51
CA LEU A 280 -23.36 2.28 -25.55
C LEU A 280 -23.45 3.80 -25.70
N ALA A 281 -22.48 4.54 -25.15
CA ALA A 281 -22.35 5.99 -25.33
C ALA A 281 -21.80 6.39 -26.71
N GLY A 282 -21.42 5.43 -27.57
CA GLY A 282 -20.90 5.70 -28.91
C GLY A 282 -19.41 5.99 -28.98
N LEU A 283 -18.64 5.70 -27.92
CA LEU A 283 -17.18 5.76 -27.93
C LEU A 283 -16.60 4.71 -28.91
N ARG A 284 -15.50 5.05 -29.57
CA ARG A 284 -14.85 4.21 -30.58
C ARG A 284 -13.34 4.13 -30.34
N ALA A 285 -12.73 3.06 -30.77
CA ALA A 285 -11.27 2.99 -30.87
C ALA A 285 -10.76 4.13 -31.77
N GLY A 286 -9.68 4.78 -31.35
CA GLY A 286 -9.13 5.96 -32.01
C GLY A 286 -9.66 7.29 -31.49
N ASP A 287 -10.72 7.31 -30.66
CA ASP A 287 -11.14 8.53 -29.96
C ASP A 287 -10.07 8.92 -28.91
N LEU A 288 -9.93 10.21 -28.68
CA LEU A 288 -9.04 10.74 -27.66
C LEU A 288 -9.87 11.40 -26.54
N ILE A 289 -9.90 10.82 -25.37
CA ILE A 289 -10.60 11.34 -24.21
C ILE A 289 -9.81 12.52 -23.66
N VAL A 290 -10.47 13.68 -23.50
CA VAL A 290 -9.89 14.93 -23.01
C VAL A 290 -10.66 15.54 -21.83
N GLY A 291 -11.85 15.00 -21.51
CA GLY A 291 -12.66 15.48 -20.39
C GLY A 291 -13.66 14.45 -19.87
N PHE A 292 -13.94 14.52 -18.57
CA PHE A 292 -15.02 13.78 -17.92
C PHE A 292 -15.69 14.66 -16.87
N LYS A 293 -17.03 14.80 -16.95
CA LYS A 293 -17.82 15.67 -16.06
C LYS A 293 -17.33 17.13 -16.02
N GLY A 294 -16.87 17.64 -17.16
CA GLY A 294 -16.31 18.99 -17.26
C GLY A 294 -14.90 19.16 -16.66
N GLN A 295 -14.31 18.09 -16.11
CA GLN A 295 -12.93 18.11 -15.64
C GLN A 295 -11.98 17.62 -16.74
N PRO A 296 -10.81 18.26 -16.93
CA PRO A 296 -9.84 17.83 -17.93
C PRO A 296 -9.27 16.46 -17.58
N ILE A 297 -9.08 15.62 -18.60
CA ILE A 297 -8.43 14.31 -18.51
C ILE A 297 -7.13 14.39 -19.31
N VAL A 298 -5.99 14.30 -18.63
CA VAL A 298 -4.67 14.31 -19.26
C VAL A 298 -4.02 12.93 -19.20
N SER A 299 -4.53 12.03 -18.35
CA SER A 299 -4.04 10.68 -18.18
C SER A 299 -5.15 9.68 -17.85
N ILE A 300 -4.85 8.38 -18.01
CA ILE A 300 -5.75 7.32 -17.59
C ILE A 300 -5.97 7.32 -16.07
N ASP A 301 -4.98 7.79 -15.32
CA ASP A 301 -5.06 7.88 -13.86
C ASP A 301 -6.07 8.96 -13.43
N ASP A 302 -6.19 10.08 -14.16
CA ASP A 302 -7.21 11.09 -13.91
C ASP A 302 -8.62 10.51 -14.13
N LEU A 303 -8.79 9.74 -15.20
CA LEU A 303 -10.05 9.06 -15.46
C LEU A 303 -10.39 8.06 -14.35
N HIS A 304 -9.42 7.24 -13.91
CA HIS A 304 -9.60 6.32 -12.81
C HIS A 304 -9.95 7.02 -11.48
N ARG A 305 -9.36 8.19 -11.23
CA ARG A 305 -9.62 8.97 -10.01
C ARG A 305 -11.07 9.48 -9.96
N LEU A 306 -11.67 9.78 -11.10
CA LEU A 306 -13.05 10.22 -11.21
C LEU A 306 -14.07 9.07 -11.27
N LEU A 307 -13.65 7.86 -11.67
CA LEU A 307 -14.49 6.67 -11.74
C LEU A 307 -14.62 5.99 -10.38
N VAL A 308 -15.27 6.65 -9.43
CA VAL A 308 -15.54 6.15 -8.07
C VAL A 308 -16.92 5.48 -7.99
N GLY A 309 -17.18 4.79 -6.87
CA GLY A 309 -18.43 4.06 -6.68
C GLY A 309 -19.71 4.90 -6.76
N SER A 310 -19.65 6.19 -6.39
CA SER A 310 -20.78 7.12 -6.52
C SER A 310 -21.17 7.45 -7.96
N GLU A 311 -20.31 7.15 -8.94
CA GLU A 311 -20.59 7.38 -10.36
C GLU A 311 -21.34 6.21 -11.01
N ILE A 312 -21.51 5.08 -10.33
CA ILE A 312 -22.26 3.94 -10.87
C ILE A 312 -23.70 4.32 -11.13
N GLY A 313 -24.14 4.19 -12.38
CA GLY A 313 -25.49 4.53 -12.82
C GLY A 313 -25.77 6.03 -12.99
N VAL A 314 -24.78 6.89 -12.77
CA VAL A 314 -24.95 8.34 -12.93
C VAL A 314 -24.55 8.75 -14.35
N GLN A 315 -25.50 9.35 -15.08
CA GLN A 315 -25.20 9.92 -16.40
C GLN A 315 -24.17 11.03 -16.29
N SER A 316 -23.12 10.92 -17.08
CA SER A 316 -21.97 11.83 -17.06
C SER A 316 -21.51 12.15 -18.47
N THR A 317 -20.99 13.36 -18.68
CA THR A 317 -20.44 13.77 -19.97
C THR A 317 -19.01 13.31 -20.10
N LEU A 318 -18.70 12.62 -21.19
CA LEU A 318 -17.36 12.23 -21.62
C LEU A 318 -16.99 13.05 -22.85
N THR A 319 -16.04 13.96 -22.73
CA THR A 319 -15.58 14.81 -23.83
C THR A 319 -14.44 14.11 -24.56
N VAL A 320 -14.59 13.93 -25.87
CA VAL A 320 -13.62 13.25 -26.71
C VAL A 320 -13.30 14.04 -27.98
N ILE A 321 -12.12 13.82 -28.55
CA ILE A 321 -11.77 14.28 -29.89
C ILE A 321 -11.79 13.07 -30.82
N ARG A 322 -12.61 13.16 -31.88
CA ARG A 322 -12.71 12.18 -32.96
C ARG A 322 -12.27 12.83 -34.28
N GLY A 323 -11.11 12.40 -34.78
CA GLY A 323 -10.47 13.10 -35.90
C GLY A 323 -10.09 14.53 -35.51
N THR A 324 -10.85 15.51 -35.97
CA THR A 324 -10.65 16.94 -35.63
C THR A 324 -11.80 17.55 -34.82
N GLU A 325 -12.87 16.80 -34.60
CA GLU A 325 -14.08 17.27 -33.93
C GLU A 325 -14.07 16.92 -32.45
N MET A 326 -14.50 17.85 -31.60
CA MET A 326 -14.74 17.61 -30.19
C MET A 326 -16.21 17.25 -30.00
N LEU A 327 -16.45 16.14 -29.32
CA LEU A 327 -17.77 15.56 -29.09
C LEU A 327 -17.99 15.33 -27.60
N ASP A 328 -19.19 15.62 -27.15
CA ASP A 328 -19.66 15.26 -25.81
C ASP A 328 -20.56 14.02 -25.90
N LEU A 329 -20.10 12.93 -25.32
CA LEU A 329 -20.82 11.66 -25.25
C LEU A 329 -21.45 11.53 -23.86
N ILE A 330 -22.73 11.17 -23.81
CA ILE A 330 -23.38 10.87 -22.53
C ILE A 330 -23.13 9.40 -22.19
N VAL A 331 -22.38 9.17 -21.11
CA VAL A 331 -22.05 7.83 -20.64
C VAL A 331 -22.63 7.59 -19.25
N THR A 332 -23.10 6.37 -19.01
CA THR A 332 -23.55 5.94 -17.67
C THR A 332 -22.59 4.86 -17.19
N PRO A 333 -21.60 5.19 -16.32
CA PRO A 333 -20.67 4.19 -15.82
C PRO A 333 -21.39 3.05 -15.10
N ALA A 334 -20.93 1.82 -15.30
CA ALA A 334 -21.43 0.64 -14.60
C ALA A 334 -20.54 0.27 -13.42
N GLU A 335 -20.98 -0.64 -12.56
CA GLU A 335 -20.11 -1.22 -11.53
C GLU A 335 -19.06 -2.10 -12.20
N LEU A 336 -17.80 -1.94 -11.77
CA LEU A 336 -16.69 -2.78 -12.26
C LEU A 336 -17.01 -4.24 -11.94
N PRO A 337 -17.08 -5.14 -12.93
CA PRO A 337 -17.30 -6.55 -12.68
C PRO A 337 -16.24 -7.09 -11.72
N GLY A 338 -16.67 -7.78 -10.67
CA GLY A 338 -15.74 -8.49 -9.80
C GLY A 338 -14.94 -9.49 -10.64
N ARG A 339 -13.62 -9.53 -10.48
CA ARG A 339 -12.82 -10.64 -11.00
C ARG A 339 -13.24 -11.87 -10.20
N GLY A 340 -14.04 -12.76 -10.84
CA GLY A 340 -14.49 -14.00 -10.27
C GLY A 340 -13.38 -15.01 -10.11
#